data_9df8dc322534672c63dd4873c64fe9e1
#
_entry.id   9df8dc322534672c63dd4873c64fe9e1
#
_cell.length_a   1.000
_cell.length_b   1.000
_cell.length_c   1.000
_cell.angle_alpha   90.00
_cell.angle_beta   90.00
_cell.angle_gamma   90.00
#
_symmetry.space_group_name_H-M   'P 1'
#
loop_
_entity.id
_entity.type
_entity.pdbx_description
1 polymer ?
#
loop_
_entity_poly.entity_id
_entity_poly.type
_entity_poly.pdbx_seq_one_letter_code
_entity_poly.pdbx_strand_id
1 'polypeptide(L)'
;DERYYNASGHVFLGVAHASLGQSMGGQPETGRAHFEKALALTERRATLVHVNYAESYAVQTQNRDLFTSLLEEVLAAPIPEGSALTLPNTIARRRAQRLLAQVDSLVLQSLDDLPQRRRTRRR
;
A
#
# COMPACT_ATOMS: atom_id res chain seq x y z
N ASP A 1 17.73 5.08 -13.72
CA ASP A 1 17.41 4.15 -14.78
C ASP A 1 15.97 4.39 -15.23
N GLU A 2 15.74 4.22 -16.54
CA GLU A 2 14.44 4.51 -17.13
C GLU A 2 13.29 3.73 -16.51
N ARG A 3 13.56 2.50 -16.09
CA ARG A 3 12.51 1.67 -15.50
C ARG A 3 12.01 2.28 -14.19
N TYR A 4 12.92 2.77 -13.37
CA TYR A 4 12.53 3.40 -12.11
C TYR A 4 11.87 4.75 -12.35
N TYR A 5 12.32 5.48 -13.35
CA TYR A 5 11.70 6.73 -13.72
C TYR A 5 10.27 6.50 -14.20
N ASN A 6 10.08 5.51 -15.07
CA ASN A 6 8.74 5.17 -15.56
C ASN A 6 7.85 4.62 -14.45
N ALA A 7 8.44 3.87 -13.52
CA ALA A 7 7.69 3.36 -12.38
C ALA A 7 7.15 4.50 -11.53
N SER A 8 7.92 5.57 -11.36
CA SER A 8 7.45 6.73 -10.58
C SER A 8 6.19 7.33 -11.17
N GLY A 9 6.12 7.41 -12.50
CA GLY A 9 4.92 7.89 -13.17
C GLY A 9 3.71 7.01 -12.90
N HIS A 10 3.91 5.69 -12.93
CA HIS A 10 2.84 4.77 -12.64
C HIS A 10 2.41 4.85 -11.17
N VAL A 11 3.36 5.03 -10.25
CA VAL A 11 3.01 5.23 -8.84
C VAL A 11 2.16 6.48 -8.66
N PHE A 12 2.56 7.57 -9.29
CA PHE A 12 1.80 8.82 -9.23
C PHE A 12 0.37 8.61 -9.73
N LEU A 13 0.22 7.97 -10.88
CA LEU A 13 -1.11 7.69 -11.43
C LEU A 13 -1.90 6.71 -10.55
N GLY A 14 -1.20 5.73 -10.00
CA GLY A 14 -1.83 4.79 -9.07
C GLY A 14 -2.41 5.49 -7.86
N VAL A 15 -1.64 6.38 -7.25
CA VAL A 15 -2.11 7.15 -6.10
C VAL A 15 -3.29 8.03 -6.50
N ALA A 16 -3.17 8.72 -7.64
CA ALA A 16 -4.23 9.63 -8.08
C ALA A 16 -5.55 8.90 -8.31
N HIS A 17 -5.50 7.74 -8.95
CA HIS A 17 -6.73 6.99 -9.24
C HIS A 17 -7.28 6.26 -8.01
N ALA A 18 -6.41 5.77 -7.15
CA ALA A 18 -6.85 4.94 -6.03
C ALA A 18 -7.27 5.73 -4.79
N SER A 19 -6.71 6.92 -4.59
CA SER A 19 -6.94 7.67 -3.36
C SER A 19 -8.32 8.29 -3.25
N LEU A 20 -8.99 8.53 -4.37
CA LEU A 20 -10.33 9.09 -4.36
C LEU A 20 -11.35 7.96 -4.36
N GLY A 21 -12.44 8.16 -3.64
CA GLY A 21 -13.57 7.24 -3.72
C GLY A 21 -14.24 7.34 -5.08
N GLN A 22 -14.96 6.30 -5.48
CA GLN A 22 -15.62 6.27 -6.79
C GLN A 22 -16.57 7.45 -6.98
N SER A 23 -17.26 7.84 -5.92
CA SER A 23 -18.18 8.99 -5.98
C SER A 23 -17.47 10.32 -6.25
N MET A 24 -16.17 10.38 -6.01
CA MET A 24 -15.34 11.55 -6.25
C MET A 24 -14.54 11.43 -7.54
N GLY A 25 -14.90 10.50 -8.40
CA GLY A 25 -14.21 10.31 -9.67
C GLY A 25 -13.01 9.39 -9.61
N GLY A 26 -12.79 8.72 -8.50
CA GLY A 26 -11.70 7.77 -8.37
C GLY A 26 -11.95 6.50 -9.14
N GLN A 27 -10.86 5.87 -9.58
CA GLN A 27 -10.90 4.61 -10.31
C GLN A 27 -9.90 3.65 -9.69
N PRO A 28 -10.28 3.00 -8.58
CA PRO A 28 -9.32 2.18 -7.83
C PRO A 28 -8.68 1.08 -8.67
N GLU A 29 -9.43 0.42 -9.54
CA GLU A 29 -8.86 -0.68 -10.33
C GLU A 29 -7.88 -0.18 -11.39
N THR A 30 -8.10 1.01 -11.93
CA THR A 30 -7.11 1.66 -12.79
C THR A 30 -5.85 1.98 -11.99
N GLY A 31 -6.02 2.47 -10.76
CA GLY A 31 -4.90 2.70 -9.86
C GLY A 31 -4.13 1.43 -9.58
N ARG A 32 -4.84 0.34 -9.31
CA ARG A 32 -4.21 -0.94 -9.06
C ARG A 32 -3.34 -1.37 -10.25
N ALA A 33 -3.85 -1.21 -11.47
CA ALA A 33 -3.10 -1.58 -12.67
C ALA A 33 -1.79 -0.81 -12.76
N HIS A 34 -1.80 0.48 -12.42
CA HIS A 34 -0.58 1.28 -12.41
C HIS A 34 0.40 0.82 -11.36
N PHE A 35 -0.07 0.48 -10.15
CA PHE A 35 0.81 -0.04 -9.11
C PHE A 35 1.43 -1.37 -9.50
N GLU A 36 0.64 -2.27 -10.10
CA GLU A 36 1.17 -3.56 -10.55
C GLU A 36 2.23 -3.36 -11.62
N LYS A 37 2.02 -2.39 -12.52
CA LYS A 37 3.00 -2.05 -13.52
C LYS A 37 4.29 -1.53 -12.90
N ALA A 38 4.17 -0.68 -11.89
CA ALA A 38 5.34 -0.15 -11.19
C ALA A 38 6.12 -1.26 -10.49
N LEU A 39 5.42 -2.20 -9.88
CA LEU A 39 6.08 -3.34 -9.25
C LEU A 39 6.85 -4.17 -10.27
N ALA A 40 6.23 -4.43 -11.43
CA ALA A 40 6.90 -5.20 -12.48
C ALA A 40 8.12 -4.47 -13.03
N LEU A 41 8.00 -3.17 -13.27
CA LEU A 41 9.11 -2.37 -13.81
C LEU A 41 10.31 -2.33 -12.88
N THR A 42 10.07 -2.36 -11.57
CA THR A 42 11.15 -2.29 -10.58
C THR A 42 11.53 -3.66 -10.04
N GLU A 43 10.95 -4.71 -10.58
CA GLU A 43 11.18 -6.07 -10.12
C GLU A 43 10.95 -6.19 -8.61
N ARG A 44 9.98 -5.43 -8.11
CA ARG A 44 9.59 -5.37 -6.70
C ARG A 44 10.72 -4.91 -5.76
N ARG A 45 11.73 -4.26 -6.30
CA ARG A 45 12.89 -3.83 -5.51
C ARG A 45 12.72 -2.44 -4.90
N ALA A 46 11.90 -1.59 -5.51
CA ALA A 46 11.65 -0.25 -4.99
C ALA A 46 10.45 -0.31 -4.04
N THR A 47 10.73 -0.52 -2.76
CA THR A 47 9.66 -0.87 -1.81
C THR A 47 8.76 0.30 -1.43
N LEU A 48 9.10 1.54 -1.80
CA LEU A 48 8.13 2.63 -1.67
C LEU A 48 6.90 2.40 -2.55
N VAL A 49 7.05 1.65 -3.66
CA VAL A 49 5.89 1.28 -4.48
C VAL A 49 4.89 0.48 -3.64
N HIS A 50 5.39 -0.49 -2.88
CA HIS A 50 4.56 -1.30 -1.99
C HIS A 50 3.81 -0.43 -0.99
N VAL A 51 4.51 0.50 -0.36
CA VAL A 51 3.92 1.36 0.66
C VAL A 51 2.83 2.24 0.06
N ASN A 52 3.10 2.86 -1.08
CA ASN A 52 2.11 3.70 -1.74
C ASN A 52 0.89 2.89 -2.19
N TYR A 53 1.11 1.68 -2.67
CA TYR A 53 0.05 0.78 -3.08
C TYR A 53 -0.84 0.43 -1.88
N ALA A 54 -0.21 0.08 -0.77
CA ALA A 54 -0.93 -0.27 0.46
C ALA A 54 -1.75 0.92 0.97
N GLU A 55 -1.13 2.09 1.08
CA GLU A 55 -1.80 3.26 1.62
C GLU A 55 -2.94 3.77 0.74
N SER A 56 -2.75 3.72 -0.57
CA SER A 56 -3.72 4.31 -1.48
C SER A 56 -4.81 3.32 -1.86
N TYR A 57 -4.42 2.17 -2.40
CA TYR A 57 -5.39 1.23 -2.94
C TYR A 57 -5.97 0.31 -1.88
N ALA A 58 -5.09 -0.33 -1.11
CA ALA A 58 -5.56 -1.35 -0.17
C ALA A 58 -6.43 -0.72 0.93
N VAL A 59 -6.07 0.47 1.41
CA VAL A 59 -6.89 1.17 2.40
C VAL A 59 -8.22 1.60 1.77
N GLN A 60 -8.17 2.19 0.58
CA GLN A 60 -9.38 2.69 -0.07
C GLN A 60 -10.38 1.57 -0.35
N THR A 61 -9.90 0.40 -0.73
CA THR A 61 -10.75 -0.76 -1.02
C THR A 61 -10.94 -1.66 0.19
N GLN A 62 -10.36 -1.33 1.31
CA GLN A 62 -10.41 -2.13 2.54
C GLN A 62 -9.93 -3.56 2.31
N ASN A 63 -8.90 -3.71 1.51
CA ASN A 63 -8.31 -5.01 1.21
C ASN A 63 -7.19 -5.29 2.21
N ARG A 64 -7.57 -5.87 3.34
CA ARG A 64 -6.64 -6.11 4.44
C ARG A 64 -5.52 -7.07 4.09
N ASP A 65 -5.83 -8.13 3.36
CA ASP A 65 -4.81 -9.12 2.99
C ASP A 65 -3.74 -8.50 2.10
N LEU A 66 -4.16 -7.69 1.13
CA LEU A 66 -3.21 -7.01 0.26
C LEU A 66 -2.38 -5.99 1.05
N PHE A 67 -3.02 -5.21 1.92
CA PHE A 67 -2.34 -4.24 2.77
C PHE A 67 -1.23 -4.92 3.58
N THR A 68 -1.59 -5.97 4.27
CA THR A 68 -0.66 -6.69 5.14
C THR A 68 0.46 -7.34 4.35
N SER A 69 0.13 -8.03 3.24
CA SER A 69 1.14 -8.74 2.48
C SER A 69 2.15 -7.79 1.83
N LEU A 70 1.68 -6.64 1.32
CA LEU A 70 2.59 -5.66 0.72
C LEU A 70 3.56 -5.11 1.76
N LEU A 71 3.06 -4.78 2.93
CA LEU A 71 3.91 -4.17 3.96
C LEU A 71 4.84 -5.21 4.60
N GLU A 72 4.40 -6.45 4.74
CA GLU A 72 5.28 -7.50 5.23
C GLU A 72 6.40 -7.79 4.24
N GLU A 73 6.11 -7.71 2.95
CA GLU A 73 7.14 -7.86 1.93
C GLU A 73 8.21 -6.76 2.09
N VAL A 74 7.79 -5.53 2.38
CA VAL A 74 8.72 -4.43 2.63
C VAL A 74 9.63 -4.75 3.81
N LEU A 75 9.06 -5.24 4.90
CA LEU A 75 9.84 -5.54 6.11
C LEU A 75 10.82 -6.69 5.90
N ALA A 76 10.45 -7.64 5.05
CA ALA A 76 11.30 -8.79 4.77
C ALA A 76 12.40 -8.49 3.75
N ALA A 77 12.24 -7.46 2.95
CA ALA A 77 13.18 -7.15 1.88
C ALA A 77 14.48 -6.58 2.44
N PRO A 78 15.64 -7.07 1.99
CA PRO A 78 16.90 -6.46 2.39
C PRO A 78 17.01 -5.08 1.77
N ILE A 79 17.69 -4.17 2.49
CA ILE A 79 17.93 -2.83 1.96
C ILE A 79 19.24 -2.86 1.18
N PRO A 80 19.21 -2.53 -0.12
CA PRO A 80 20.44 -2.55 -0.92
C PRO A 80 21.38 -1.43 -0.45
N GLU A 81 22.62 -1.78 -0.19
CA GLU A 81 23.61 -0.81 0.24
C GLU A 81 24.28 -0.15 -0.95
N GLY A 82 24.63 1.13 -0.78
CA GLY A 82 25.41 1.86 -1.78
C GLY A 82 24.69 2.04 -3.10
N SER A 83 23.37 2.06 -3.10
CA SER A 83 22.60 2.23 -4.32
C SER A 83 21.61 3.36 -4.18
N ALA A 84 20.98 3.73 -5.29
CA ALA A 84 19.94 4.75 -5.29
C ALA A 84 18.70 4.32 -4.48
N LEU A 85 18.53 3.04 -4.23
CA LEU A 85 17.39 2.52 -3.47
C LEU A 85 17.62 2.49 -1.96
N THR A 86 18.85 2.72 -1.49
CA THR A 86 19.14 2.62 -0.06
C THR A 86 18.24 3.52 0.78
N LEU A 87 18.22 4.81 0.47
CA LEU A 87 17.45 5.77 1.25
C LEU A 87 15.94 5.57 1.08
N PRO A 88 15.40 5.51 -0.15
CA PRO A 88 13.95 5.33 -0.28
C PRO A 88 13.46 4.01 0.34
N ASN A 89 14.23 2.94 0.25
CA ASN A 89 13.80 1.67 0.85
C ASN A 89 13.89 1.70 2.37
N THR A 90 14.83 2.47 2.92
CA THR A 90 14.88 2.67 4.38
C THR A 90 13.65 3.43 4.85
N ILE A 91 13.27 4.47 4.12
CA ILE A 91 12.04 5.22 4.43
C ILE A 91 10.82 4.32 4.32
N ALA A 92 10.77 3.50 3.27
CA ALA A 92 9.66 2.57 3.06
C ALA A 92 9.53 1.60 4.24
N ARG A 93 10.65 1.08 4.73
CA ARG A 93 10.61 0.16 5.87
C ARG A 93 10.02 0.82 7.11
N ARG A 94 10.43 2.05 7.39
CA ARG A 94 9.89 2.77 8.55
C ARG A 94 8.41 3.03 8.42
N ARG A 95 7.97 3.43 7.23
CA ARG A 95 6.55 3.67 7.00
C ARG A 95 5.75 2.39 7.11
N ALA A 96 6.28 1.28 6.59
CA ALA A 96 5.60 -0.01 6.69
C ALA A 96 5.43 -0.43 8.15
N GLN A 97 6.44 -0.20 8.99
CA GLN A 97 6.34 -0.50 10.42
C GLN A 97 5.21 0.29 11.07
N ARG A 98 5.12 1.58 10.77
CA ARG A 98 4.08 2.43 11.34
C ARG A 98 2.69 2.02 10.86
N LEU A 99 2.58 1.74 9.55
CA LEU A 99 1.29 1.38 8.98
C LEU A 99 0.78 0.04 9.52
N LEU A 100 1.66 -0.93 9.67
CA LEU A 100 1.26 -2.21 10.24
C LEU A 100 0.85 -2.06 11.70
N ALA A 101 1.48 -1.16 12.45
CA ALA A 101 1.06 -0.89 13.82
C ALA A 101 -0.34 -0.30 13.88
N GLN A 102 -0.82 0.29 12.80
CA GLN A 102 -2.14 0.92 12.73
C GLN A 102 -3.13 0.12 11.88
N VAL A 103 -2.83 -1.14 11.59
CA VAL A 103 -3.60 -1.93 10.63
C VAL A 103 -5.09 -1.99 10.99
N ASP A 104 -5.41 -2.15 12.27
CA ASP A 104 -6.80 -2.30 12.70
C ASP A 104 -7.63 -1.04 12.52
N SER A 105 -6.98 0.13 12.54
CA SER A 105 -7.69 1.38 12.34
C SER A 105 -7.74 1.78 10.86
N LEU A 106 -6.82 1.29 10.04
CA LEU A 106 -6.75 1.66 8.63
C LEU A 106 -7.55 0.71 7.75
N VAL A 107 -7.54 -0.58 8.04
CA VAL A 107 -8.24 -1.58 7.25
C VAL A 107 -9.06 -2.45 8.19
N LEU A 108 -10.34 -2.52 7.92
CA LEU A 108 -11.24 -3.30 8.76
C LEU A 108 -11.01 -4.79 8.55
N GLN A 109 -11.25 -5.53 9.59
CA GLN A 109 -11.36 -6.98 9.50
C GLN A 109 -12.71 -7.30 8.86
N SER A 110 -13.03 -8.58 8.71
CA SER A 110 -14.34 -8.95 8.19
C SER A 110 -15.42 -8.46 9.17
N LEU A 111 -16.67 -8.40 8.67
CA LEU A 111 -17.77 -7.98 9.53
C LEU A 111 -17.90 -8.85 10.77
N ASP A 112 -17.53 -10.12 10.65
CA ASP A 112 -17.60 -11.05 11.78
C ASP A 112 -16.61 -10.71 12.87
N ASP A 113 -15.56 -9.98 12.53
CA ASP A 113 -14.51 -9.62 13.47
C ASP A 113 -14.76 -8.29 14.17
N LEU A 114 -15.89 -7.64 13.88
CA LEU A 114 -16.22 -6.39 14.54
C LEU A 114 -16.45 -6.61 16.04
N PRO A 115 -16.09 -5.62 16.86
CA PRO A 115 -16.21 -5.78 18.31
C PRO A 115 -17.62 -6.14 18.76
N GLN A 116 -17.74 -7.18 19.56
CA GLN A 116 -19.01 -7.62 20.06
C GLN A 116 -19.67 -6.63 21.01
N ARG A 117 -18.89 -5.77 21.64
CA ARG A 117 -19.42 -4.76 22.55
C ARG A 117 -20.46 -3.85 21.89
N ARG A 118 -20.43 -3.74 20.57
CA ARG A 118 -21.48 -2.98 19.87
C ARG A 118 -22.84 -3.60 20.03
N ARG A 119 -22.88 -4.92 20.09
CA ARG A 119 -24.15 -5.62 20.27
C ARG A 119 -24.63 -5.55 21.68
N THR A 120 -23.72 -5.69 22.64
CA THR A 120 -24.10 -5.67 24.04
C THR A 120 -24.59 -4.32 24.47
N ARG A 121 -24.13 -3.26 23.87
CA ARG A 121 -24.57 -1.92 24.26
C ARG A 121 -25.99 -1.58 23.90
N ARG A 122 -26.61 -2.40 23.12
CA ARG A 122 -28.00 -2.19 22.75
C ARG A 122 -28.99 -2.58 23.80
N ARG A 123 -28.54 -3.19 24.84
CA ARG A 123 -29.43 -3.65 25.91
C ARG A 123 -29.74 -2.57 26.93
#